data_80c6b3dd34470001b940540bf12ee3cb
#
_entry.id   80c6b3dd34470001b940540bf12ee3cb
#
_cell.length_a   1.000
_cell.length_b   1.000
_cell.length_c   1.000
_cell.angle_alpha   90.00
_cell.angle_beta   90.00
_cell.angle_gamma   90.00
#
_symmetry.space_group_name_H-M   'P 1'
#
loop_
_entity.id
_entity.type
_entity.pdbx_description
1 polymer ?
#
loop_
_entity_poly.entity_id
_entity_poly.type
_entity_poly.pdbx_seq_one_letter_code
_entity_poly.pdbx_strand_id
1 'polypeptide(L)'
;MFDLTKPFNINWELNNICNLMCPQCGRNEIVDGVLQKRTNNIAGGETLDDRDNSLETFKKVFGNIGHSIRTVRFQGHLSENVASRDFLLICDFIIEHGTRVHVSTNGSLRSPSWWYKLGQVFSKDWDSLVNFCLDGMGPELSIYRVGANYDKIIENAKAFIDGGGNARWAMIIFKHNQNQIEDAKRESERLGFNDFRLTHTNRRYNMDIPYEYKGKKYILENQDIFPKWNERVDHHLKYRETDKLQEISCKAVKENQFYISYKNKPWACYYIPEMKYLTNEQKWYKDYYDDDSNTLENKTLYDILNDVFYDILPMSWGEKSACLTPCKQHCSIKNGLTRGFHFASGQILKDQSGGDIQSYIETK
;
A
#
# COMPACT_ATOMS: atom_id res chain seq x y z
N MET A 1 -15.09 13.57 -10.66
CA MET A 1 -15.93 12.37 -10.69
C MET A 1 -15.14 11.23 -11.29
N PHE A 2 -15.34 10.00 -10.86
CA PHE A 2 -14.69 8.83 -11.49
C PHE A 2 -15.18 8.68 -12.93
N ASP A 3 -14.31 8.24 -13.83
CA ASP A 3 -14.62 8.14 -15.25
C ASP A 3 -14.27 6.73 -15.75
N LEU A 4 -15.26 5.83 -15.77
CA LEU A 4 -15.09 4.46 -16.24
C LEU A 4 -14.93 4.33 -17.76
N THR A 5 -15.12 5.42 -18.51
CA THR A 5 -14.85 5.44 -19.97
C THR A 5 -13.37 5.60 -20.28
N LYS A 6 -12.58 6.04 -19.30
CA LYS A 6 -11.13 6.19 -19.39
C LYS A 6 -10.41 5.06 -18.68
N PRO A 7 -9.19 4.70 -19.11
CA PRO A 7 -8.38 3.72 -18.42
C PRO A 7 -8.16 4.09 -16.95
N PHE A 8 -8.41 3.15 -16.05
CA PHE A 8 -8.30 3.35 -14.60
C PHE A 8 -7.35 2.33 -13.95
N ASN A 9 -6.98 2.63 -12.73
CA ASN A 9 -6.13 1.77 -11.92
C ASN A 9 -6.93 1.10 -10.81
N ILE A 10 -6.54 -0.10 -10.42
CA ILE A 10 -7.15 -0.84 -9.32
C ILE A 10 -6.08 -1.18 -8.29
N ASN A 11 -6.33 -0.83 -7.03
CA ASN A 11 -5.61 -1.42 -5.91
C ASN A 11 -6.43 -2.60 -5.40
N TRP A 12 -5.89 -3.81 -5.47
CA TRP A 12 -6.63 -5.03 -5.14
C TRP A 12 -5.92 -5.85 -4.06
N GLU A 13 -6.69 -6.32 -3.10
CA GLU A 13 -6.25 -7.33 -2.14
C GLU A 13 -6.90 -8.68 -2.48
N LEU A 14 -6.07 -9.68 -2.75
CA LEU A 14 -6.54 -11.03 -3.08
C LEU A 14 -6.89 -11.86 -1.85
N ASN A 15 -6.26 -11.54 -0.73
CA ASN A 15 -6.38 -12.28 0.52
C ASN A 15 -6.23 -11.34 1.71
N ASN A 16 -6.41 -11.87 2.92
CA ASN A 16 -6.12 -11.17 4.16
C ASN A 16 -5.05 -11.89 4.99
N ILE A 17 -4.11 -12.57 4.32
CA ILE A 17 -3.04 -13.36 4.92
C ILE A 17 -1.73 -12.56 4.88
N CYS A 18 -0.94 -12.61 5.95
CA CYS A 18 0.43 -12.12 5.98
C CYS A 18 1.24 -12.89 7.04
N ASN A 19 2.50 -13.15 6.73
CA ASN A 19 3.41 -13.89 7.59
C ASN A 19 4.27 -13.01 8.52
N LEU A 20 4.21 -11.68 8.40
CA LEU A 20 5.03 -10.75 9.19
C LEU A 20 4.21 -10.02 10.26
N MET A 21 4.93 -9.50 11.28
CA MET A 21 4.40 -8.80 12.43
C MET A 21 4.87 -7.34 12.51
N CYS A 22 4.76 -6.58 11.42
CA CYS A 22 5.20 -5.20 11.38
C CYS A 22 4.44 -4.34 12.42
N PRO A 23 5.12 -3.58 13.32
CA PRO A 23 4.47 -2.93 14.46
C PRO A 23 3.53 -1.76 14.06
N GLN A 24 3.69 -1.19 12.88
CA GLN A 24 2.77 -0.16 12.36
C GLN A 24 1.71 -0.71 11.41
N CYS A 25 1.64 -2.02 11.21
CA CYS A 25 0.62 -2.63 10.34
C CYS A 25 -0.74 -2.66 11.03
N GLY A 26 -1.81 -2.36 10.28
CA GLY A 26 -3.19 -2.44 10.78
C GLY A 26 -3.62 -3.84 11.26
N ARG A 27 -2.89 -4.89 10.86
CA ARG A 27 -3.09 -6.27 11.33
C ARG A 27 -2.61 -6.54 12.74
N ASN A 28 -1.72 -5.70 13.24
CA ASN A 28 -1.01 -5.91 14.51
C ASN A 28 -1.30 -4.78 15.49
N GLU A 29 -1.10 -5.06 16.75
CA GLU A 29 -1.23 -4.08 17.82
C GLU A 29 -0.16 -4.33 18.89
N ILE A 30 0.08 -3.32 19.71
CA ILE A 30 0.95 -3.41 20.87
C ILE A 30 0.06 -3.27 22.10
N VAL A 31 -0.05 -4.34 22.87
CA VAL A 31 -0.82 -4.39 24.11
C VAL A 31 0.15 -4.64 25.26
N ASP A 32 0.15 -3.77 26.26
CA ASP A 32 1.07 -3.80 27.39
C ASP A 32 2.54 -3.93 26.98
N GLY A 33 2.90 -3.26 25.87
CA GLY A 33 4.25 -3.28 25.31
C GLY A 33 4.56 -4.50 24.44
N VAL A 34 3.67 -5.47 24.32
CA VAL A 34 3.88 -6.70 23.53
C VAL A 34 3.22 -6.60 22.16
N LEU A 35 4.00 -6.84 21.11
CA LEU A 35 3.52 -6.89 19.73
C LEU A 35 2.78 -8.21 19.47
N GLN A 36 1.53 -8.11 19.07
CA GLN A 36 0.66 -9.25 18.78
C GLN A 36 -0.24 -9.01 17.58
N LYS A 37 -0.81 -10.09 17.03
CA LYS A 37 -1.86 -9.97 16.01
C LYS A 37 -3.13 -9.42 16.64
N ARG A 38 -3.82 -8.53 15.93
CA ARG A 38 -5.18 -8.13 16.33
C ARG A 38 -6.12 -9.31 16.17
N THR A 39 -6.90 -9.55 17.21
CA THR A 39 -7.97 -10.56 17.20
C THR A 39 -9.31 -9.96 16.82
N ASN A 40 -9.51 -8.67 17.15
CA ASN A 40 -10.74 -7.93 16.88
C ASN A 40 -10.41 -6.53 16.35
N ASN A 41 -11.30 -5.94 15.55
CA ASN A 41 -11.17 -4.56 15.07
C ASN A 41 -9.86 -4.27 14.31
N ILE A 42 -9.53 -5.12 13.36
CA ILE A 42 -8.53 -4.76 12.38
C ILE A 42 -8.95 -3.46 11.71
N ALA A 43 -8.00 -2.68 11.21
CA ALA A 43 -8.32 -1.48 10.46
C ALA A 43 -9.46 -1.79 9.48
N GLY A 44 -10.63 -1.17 9.70
CA GLY A 44 -11.86 -1.47 8.98
C GLY A 44 -12.87 -2.36 9.73
N GLY A 45 -12.58 -2.81 10.96
CA GLY A 45 -13.52 -3.63 11.79
C GLY A 45 -13.77 -5.02 11.23
N GLU A 46 -12.89 -5.53 10.37
CA GLU A 46 -13.01 -6.84 9.77
C GLU A 46 -12.28 -7.91 10.61
N THR A 47 -12.77 -9.14 10.59
CA THR A 47 -12.07 -10.30 11.13
C THR A 47 -11.15 -10.88 10.06
N LEU A 48 -9.96 -11.34 10.45
CA LEU A 48 -9.08 -12.10 9.54
C LEU A 48 -9.59 -13.53 9.48
N ASP A 49 -10.19 -13.90 8.36
CA ASP A 49 -10.77 -15.21 8.11
C ASP A 49 -9.90 -16.09 7.18
N ASP A 50 -8.65 -15.65 6.92
CA ASP A 50 -7.70 -16.28 6.01
C ASP A 50 -8.27 -16.53 4.60
N ARG A 51 -9.20 -15.69 4.16
CA ARG A 51 -9.80 -15.74 2.83
C ARG A 51 -8.74 -15.55 1.75
N ASP A 52 -8.80 -16.38 0.72
CA ASP A 52 -7.94 -16.35 -0.45
C ASP A 52 -8.77 -16.52 -1.72
N ASN A 53 -8.69 -15.57 -2.64
CA ASN A 53 -9.40 -15.63 -3.91
C ASN A 53 -8.70 -16.59 -4.88
N SER A 54 -9.44 -17.57 -5.39
CA SER A 54 -8.96 -18.48 -6.43
C SER A 54 -8.85 -17.77 -7.79
N LEU A 55 -8.08 -18.34 -8.70
CA LEU A 55 -8.02 -17.88 -10.10
C LEU A 55 -9.40 -17.82 -10.75
N GLU A 56 -10.26 -18.78 -10.47
CA GLU A 56 -11.62 -18.83 -11.02
C GLU A 56 -12.47 -17.66 -10.52
N THR A 57 -12.48 -17.44 -9.20
CA THR A 57 -13.15 -16.26 -8.59
C THR A 57 -12.58 -14.98 -9.17
N PHE A 58 -11.25 -14.88 -9.28
CA PHE A 58 -10.59 -13.70 -9.83
C PHE A 58 -11.03 -13.41 -11.27
N LYS A 59 -11.06 -14.42 -12.15
CA LYS A 59 -11.50 -14.26 -13.55
C LYS A 59 -12.93 -13.75 -13.65
N LYS A 60 -13.84 -14.32 -12.84
CA LYS A 60 -15.23 -13.85 -12.78
C LYS A 60 -15.31 -12.38 -12.36
N VAL A 61 -14.65 -12.02 -11.28
CA VAL A 61 -14.63 -10.66 -10.74
C VAL A 61 -13.98 -9.68 -11.72
N PHE A 62 -12.87 -10.07 -12.33
CA PHE A 62 -12.18 -9.27 -13.35
C PHE A 62 -13.07 -8.97 -14.56
N GLY A 63 -13.84 -9.96 -15.01
CA GLY A 63 -14.84 -9.80 -16.08
C GLY A 63 -15.92 -8.78 -15.71
N ASN A 64 -16.35 -8.72 -14.46
CA ASN A 64 -17.37 -7.77 -13.97
C ASN A 64 -16.83 -6.34 -13.79
N ILE A 65 -15.52 -6.13 -13.86
CA ILE A 65 -14.91 -4.79 -13.82
C ILE A 65 -14.97 -4.10 -15.19
N GLY A 66 -14.85 -4.87 -16.28
CA GLY A 66 -14.84 -4.33 -17.66
C GLY A 66 -13.43 -4.13 -18.22
N HIS A 67 -13.34 -3.55 -19.42
CA HIS A 67 -12.15 -3.62 -20.29
C HIS A 67 -11.17 -2.43 -20.17
N SER A 68 -11.42 -1.45 -19.33
CA SER A 68 -10.61 -0.21 -19.28
C SER A 68 -9.56 -0.22 -18.13
N ILE A 69 -9.10 -1.36 -17.70
CA ILE A 69 -8.11 -1.46 -16.61
C ILE A 69 -6.71 -1.19 -17.16
N ARG A 70 -6.06 -0.14 -16.67
CA ARG A 70 -4.67 0.17 -17.03
C ARG A 70 -3.67 -0.63 -16.21
N THR A 71 -3.89 -0.68 -14.89
CA THR A 71 -2.96 -1.32 -13.96
C THR A 71 -3.72 -1.94 -12.79
N VAL A 72 -3.43 -3.18 -12.50
CA VAL A 72 -3.80 -3.83 -11.23
C VAL A 72 -2.61 -3.71 -10.27
N ARG A 73 -2.85 -3.17 -9.09
CA ARG A 73 -1.85 -2.98 -8.05
C ARG A 73 -2.18 -3.86 -6.85
N PHE A 74 -1.38 -4.87 -6.62
CA PHE A 74 -1.40 -5.70 -5.43
C PHE A 74 -0.51 -5.09 -4.34
N GLN A 75 -1.01 -4.07 -3.64
CA GLN A 75 -0.19 -3.30 -2.68
C GLN A 75 -0.32 -3.78 -1.24
N GLY A 76 -1.20 -4.71 -0.96
CA GLY A 76 -1.35 -5.34 0.35
C GLY A 76 -1.53 -4.34 1.49
N HIS A 77 -2.76 -3.87 1.71
CA HIS A 77 -3.07 -3.01 2.86
C HIS A 77 -3.11 -3.82 4.15
N LEU A 78 -3.83 -4.94 4.12
CA LEU A 78 -3.93 -5.94 5.19
C LEU A 78 -3.35 -7.30 4.79
N SER A 79 -2.82 -7.44 3.58
CA SER A 79 -2.40 -8.72 3.00
C SER A 79 -0.95 -8.71 2.53
N GLU A 80 -0.41 -9.90 2.40
CA GLU A 80 0.71 -10.21 1.53
C GLU A 80 0.14 -10.97 0.33
N ASN A 81 -0.13 -10.26 -0.77
CA ASN A 81 -0.83 -10.84 -1.92
C ASN A 81 -0.12 -12.07 -2.50
N VAL A 82 1.22 -12.13 -2.40
CA VAL A 82 2.04 -13.29 -2.80
C VAL A 82 1.71 -14.55 -1.99
N ALA A 83 1.02 -14.42 -0.84
CA ALA A 83 0.51 -15.56 -0.09
C ALA A 83 -0.63 -16.29 -0.82
N SER A 84 -1.36 -15.61 -1.72
CA SER A 84 -2.43 -16.23 -2.49
C SER A 84 -1.91 -17.43 -3.29
N ARG A 85 -2.65 -18.53 -3.20
CA ARG A 85 -2.28 -19.81 -3.82
C ARG A 85 -2.08 -19.67 -5.32
N ASP A 86 -2.99 -18.96 -5.96
CA ASP A 86 -3.05 -18.81 -7.41
C ASP A 86 -2.38 -17.51 -7.91
N PHE A 87 -1.63 -16.79 -7.06
CA PHE A 87 -1.06 -15.48 -7.37
C PHE A 87 -0.30 -15.43 -8.70
N LEU A 88 0.55 -16.42 -8.96
CA LEU A 88 1.32 -16.49 -10.20
C LEU A 88 0.41 -16.60 -11.42
N LEU A 89 -0.61 -17.47 -11.36
CA LEU A 89 -1.57 -17.66 -12.44
C LEU A 89 -2.46 -16.43 -12.65
N ILE A 90 -2.78 -15.72 -11.57
CA ILE A 90 -3.54 -14.46 -11.62
C ILE A 90 -2.70 -13.36 -12.30
N CYS A 91 -1.43 -13.21 -11.96
CA CYS A 91 -0.55 -12.24 -12.62
C CYS A 91 -0.38 -12.56 -14.12
N ASP A 92 -0.18 -13.83 -14.45
CA ASP A 92 -0.06 -14.27 -15.84
C ASP A 92 -1.34 -13.94 -16.64
N PHE A 93 -2.50 -14.29 -16.10
CA PHE A 93 -3.78 -13.95 -16.70
C PHE A 93 -3.95 -12.43 -16.94
N ILE A 94 -3.61 -11.58 -15.98
CA ILE A 94 -3.75 -10.12 -16.11
C ILE A 94 -2.84 -9.58 -17.21
N ILE A 95 -1.57 -10.00 -17.23
CA ILE A 95 -0.58 -9.56 -18.20
C ILE A 95 -0.95 -10.03 -19.62
N GLU A 96 -1.42 -11.27 -19.78
CA GLU A 96 -1.91 -11.78 -21.06
C GLU A 96 -3.13 -11.01 -21.60
N HIS A 97 -3.91 -10.35 -20.70
CA HIS A 97 -5.00 -9.48 -21.09
C HIS A 97 -4.56 -8.02 -21.34
N GLY A 98 -3.26 -7.75 -21.44
CA GLY A 98 -2.71 -6.43 -21.75
C GLY A 98 -2.80 -5.42 -20.59
N THR A 99 -3.02 -5.89 -19.37
CA THR A 99 -3.10 -5.06 -18.17
C THR A 99 -1.82 -5.16 -17.36
N ARG A 100 -1.26 -4.03 -16.91
CA ARG A 100 -0.05 -4.00 -16.10
C ARG A 100 -0.29 -4.51 -14.68
N VAL A 101 0.71 -5.14 -14.10
CA VAL A 101 0.68 -5.62 -12.73
C VAL A 101 1.78 -4.96 -11.89
N HIS A 102 1.40 -4.26 -10.83
CA HIS A 102 2.34 -3.74 -9.84
C HIS A 102 2.13 -4.44 -8.50
N VAL A 103 3.16 -5.05 -7.98
CA VAL A 103 3.12 -5.79 -6.72
C VAL A 103 3.97 -5.07 -5.68
N SER A 104 3.47 -4.93 -4.44
CA SER A 104 4.29 -4.61 -3.28
C SER A 104 4.27 -5.81 -2.34
N THR A 105 5.45 -6.34 -2.03
CA THR A 105 5.60 -7.57 -1.25
C THR A 105 6.69 -7.42 -0.20
N ASN A 106 6.57 -8.19 0.87
CA ASN A 106 7.66 -8.36 1.84
C ASN A 106 8.73 -9.35 1.34
N GLY A 107 8.49 -10.05 0.23
CA GLY A 107 9.43 -10.95 -0.44
C GLY A 107 9.80 -12.23 0.32
N SER A 108 9.28 -12.47 1.53
CA SER A 108 9.73 -13.54 2.41
C SER A 108 9.04 -14.89 2.19
N LEU A 109 7.93 -14.90 1.45
CA LEU A 109 7.20 -16.11 1.09
C LEU A 109 7.71 -16.74 -0.20
N ARG A 110 7.30 -18.00 -0.44
CA ARG A 110 7.63 -18.77 -1.62
C ARG A 110 9.11 -19.19 -1.69
N SER A 111 9.43 -19.98 -2.71
CA SER A 111 10.81 -20.42 -2.98
C SER A 111 11.44 -19.59 -4.11
N PRO A 112 12.76 -19.56 -4.22
CA PRO A 112 13.44 -18.89 -5.35
C PRO A 112 12.95 -19.41 -6.73
N SER A 113 12.68 -20.70 -6.87
CA SER A 113 12.16 -21.29 -8.12
C SER A 113 10.77 -20.76 -8.49
N TRP A 114 9.94 -20.47 -7.51
CA TRP A 114 8.63 -19.84 -7.73
C TRP A 114 8.79 -18.39 -8.16
N TRP A 115 9.70 -17.64 -7.52
CA TRP A 115 10.02 -16.27 -7.89
C TRP A 115 10.61 -16.15 -9.28
N TYR A 116 11.47 -17.09 -9.70
CA TYR A 116 11.98 -17.16 -11.05
C TYR A 116 10.85 -17.29 -12.07
N LYS A 117 9.87 -18.19 -11.83
CA LYS A 117 8.70 -18.34 -12.70
C LYS A 117 7.85 -17.05 -12.74
N LEU A 118 7.69 -16.37 -11.61
CA LEU A 118 7.00 -15.07 -11.58
C LEU A 118 7.76 -14.03 -12.40
N GLY A 119 9.10 -14.03 -12.33
CA GLY A 119 9.95 -13.19 -13.18
C GLY A 119 9.72 -13.44 -14.68
N GLN A 120 9.59 -14.70 -15.09
CA GLN A 120 9.25 -15.05 -16.48
C GLN A 120 7.86 -14.53 -16.90
N VAL A 121 6.88 -14.53 -16.01
CA VAL A 121 5.57 -13.92 -16.28
C VAL A 121 5.70 -12.40 -16.46
N PHE A 122 6.43 -11.72 -15.56
CA PHE A 122 6.60 -10.28 -15.61
C PHE A 122 7.48 -9.81 -16.78
N SER A 123 8.36 -10.67 -17.31
CA SER A 123 9.17 -10.34 -18.49
C SER A 123 8.34 -10.14 -19.78
N LYS A 124 7.08 -10.61 -19.78
CA LYS A 124 6.15 -10.39 -20.89
C LYS A 124 5.68 -8.92 -21.01
N ASP A 125 5.75 -8.15 -19.91
CA ASP A 125 5.38 -6.72 -19.87
C ASP A 125 6.36 -5.95 -18.95
N TRP A 126 7.26 -5.18 -19.57
CA TRP A 126 8.30 -4.42 -18.85
C TRP A 126 7.74 -3.33 -17.92
N ASP A 127 6.55 -2.82 -18.17
CA ASP A 127 5.89 -1.84 -17.31
C ASP A 127 5.30 -2.47 -16.03
N SER A 128 5.13 -3.79 -16.02
CA SER A 128 4.79 -4.56 -14.82
C SER A 128 6.00 -4.68 -13.90
N LEU A 129 5.80 -4.52 -12.59
CA LEU A 129 6.92 -4.50 -11.64
C LEU A 129 6.58 -5.08 -10.26
N VAL A 130 7.61 -5.56 -9.57
CA VAL A 130 7.54 -6.00 -8.17
C VAL A 130 8.39 -5.08 -7.29
N ASN A 131 7.74 -4.44 -6.31
CA ASN A 131 8.40 -3.71 -5.23
C ASN A 131 8.72 -4.69 -4.09
N PHE A 132 9.97 -5.00 -3.87
CA PHE A 132 10.44 -5.69 -2.67
C PHE A 132 10.59 -4.66 -1.56
N CYS A 133 9.78 -4.79 -0.50
CA CYS A 133 9.77 -3.86 0.63
C CYS A 133 10.84 -4.26 1.65
N LEU A 134 12.07 -3.78 1.44
CA LEU A 134 13.27 -4.06 2.22
C LEU A 134 13.64 -2.82 3.05
N ASP A 135 13.13 -2.76 4.28
CA ASP A 135 13.28 -1.60 5.17
C ASP A 135 14.52 -1.74 6.08
N GLY A 136 15.66 -2.08 5.49
CA GLY A 136 16.95 -2.29 6.11
C GLY A 136 17.70 -3.46 5.51
N MET A 137 18.99 -3.57 5.85
CA MET A 137 19.88 -4.65 5.44
C MET A 137 20.19 -5.56 6.63
N GLY A 138 20.39 -6.86 6.35
CA GLY A 138 20.73 -7.81 7.40
C GLY A 138 19.72 -7.87 8.55
N PRO A 139 20.17 -7.91 9.81
CA PRO A 139 19.28 -8.05 10.98
C PRO A 139 18.42 -6.81 11.24
N GLU A 140 18.82 -5.62 10.80
CA GLU A 140 18.08 -4.36 10.97
C GLU A 140 16.71 -4.40 10.26
N LEU A 141 16.59 -5.14 9.16
CA LEU A 141 15.31 -5.36 8.50
C LEU A 141 14.23 -5.84 9.47
N SER A 142 14.60 -6.73 10.40
CA SER A 142 13.66 -7.34 11.37
C SER A 142 13.18 -6.38 12.45
N ILE A 143 13.76 -5.18 12.59
CA ILE A 143 13.27 -4.17 13.55
C ILE A 143 11.93 -3.62 13.11
N TYR A 144 11.68 -3.46 11.81
CA TYR A 144 10.36 -3.07 11.30
C TYR A 144 9.61 -4.24 10.67
N ARG A 145 10.27 -5.06 9.86
CA ARG A 145 9.69 -6.26 9.21
C ARG A 145 9.83 -7.48 10.12
N VAL A 146 9.21 -7.40 11.31
CA VAL A 146 9.35 -8.45 12.33
C VAL A 146 8.98 -9.83 11.79
N GLY A 147 9.93 -10.76 11.84
CA GLY A 147 9.81 -12.11 11.28
C GLY A 147 10.36 -12.28 9.85
N ALA A 148 10.84 -11.21 9.22
CA ALA A 148 11.50 -11.30 7.92
C ALA A 148 12.92 -11.90 8.05
N ASN A 149 13.35 -12.61 7.00
CA ASN A 149 14.73 -13.07 6.82
C ASN A 149 15.32 -12.37 5.59
N TYR A 150 16.33 -11.53 5.80
CA TYR A 150 16.96 -10.73 4.76
C TYR A 150 17.51 -11.59 3.62
N ASP A 151 18.33 -12.59 3.94
CA ASP A 151 19.01 -13.41 2.94
C ASP A 151 18.00 -14.14 2.04
N LYS A 152 16.95 -14.69 2.63
CA LYS A 152 15.86 -15.33 1.87
C LYS A 152 15.15 -14.36 0.93
N ILE A 153 14.94 -13.11 1.36
CA ILE A 153 14.29 -12.10 0.50
C ILE A 153 15.21 -11.73 -0.66
N ILE A 154 16.51 -11.59 -0.40
CA ILE A 154 17.51 -11.32 -1.45
C ILE A 154 17.59 -12.47 -2.47
N GLU A 155 17.60 -13.73 -2.01
CA GLU A 155 17.54 -14.91 -2.89
C GLU A 155 16.29 -14.90 -3.77
N ASN A 156 15.14 -14.59 -3.19
CA ASN A 156 13.86 -14.50 -3.90
C ASN A 156 13.85 -13.36 -4.94
N ALA A 157 14.32 -12.17 -4.54
CA ALA A 157 14.39 -11.02 -5.42
C ALA A 157 15.35 -11.29 -6.60
N LYS A 158 16.52 -11.86 -6.30
CA LYS A 158 17.47 -12.25 -7.35
C LYS A 158 16.85 -13.26 -8.31
N ALA A 159 16.18 -14.29 -7.83
CA ALA A 159 15.53 -15.26 -8.68
C ALA A 159 14.44 -14.63 -9.58
N PHE A 160 13.69 -13.64 -9.06
CA PHE A 160 12.71 -12.90 -9.86
C PHE A 160 13.39 -12.09 -10.97
N ILE A 161 14.52 -11.42 -10.66
CA ILE A 161 15.31 -10.64 -11.62
C ILE A 161 15.93 -11.60 -12.67
N ASP A 162 16.51 -12.72 -12.26
CA ASP A 162 17.07 -13.75 -13.15
C ASP A 162 16.01 -14.35 -14.09
N GLY A 163 14.73 -14.36 -13.68
CA GLY A 163 13.60 -14.71 -14.52
C GLY A 163 13.18 -13.62 -15.53
N GLY A 164 13.83 -12.46 -15.52
CA GLY A 164 13.54 -11.32 -16.40
C GLY A 164 12.53 -10.32 -15.84
N GLY A 165 12.15 -10.44 -14.57
CA GLY A 165 11.19 -9.55 -13.93
C GLY A 165 11.77 -8.17 -13.59
N ASN A 166 10.97 -7.12 -13.73
CA ASN A 166 11.30 -5.75 -13.36
C ASN A 166 11.13 -5.57 -11.85
N ALA A 167 12.23 -5.46 -11.11
CA ALA A 167 12.27 -5.37 -9.65
C ALA A 167 12.65 -3.96 -9.17
N ARG A 168 11.98 -3.53 -8.11
CA ARG A 168 12.31 -2.31 -7.36
C ARG A 168 12.60 -2.66 -5.91
N TRP A 169 13.65 -2.07 -5.34
CA TRP A 169 13.86 -2.05 -3.91
C TRP A 169 13.13 -0.83 -3.31
N ALA A 170 12.14 -1.05 -2.46
CA ALA A 170 11.43 0.01 -1.75
C ALA A 170 11.82 -0.03 -0.26
N MET A 171 12.31 1.08 0.27
CA MET A 171 12.79 1.20 1.64
C MET A 171 12.07 2.33 2.37
N ILE A 172 11.40 2.00 3.48
CA ILE A 172 10.89 2.99 4.43
C ILE A 172 12.04 3.34 5.39
N ILE A 173 12.28 4.64 5.58
CA ILE A 173 13.38 5.12 6.40
C ILE A 173 12.92 5.28 7.84
N PHE A 174 13.70 4.70 8.74
CA PHE A 174 13.64 4.84 10.18
C PHE A 174 15.04 5.15 10.71
N LYS A 175 15.18 5.49 11.97
CA LYS A 175 16.47 5.78 12.59
C LYS A 175 17.43 4.58 12.54
N HIS A 176 16.92 3.37 12.74
CA HIS A 176 17.75 2.15 12.72
C HIS A 176 18.35 1.81 11.36
N ASN A 177 17.77 2.27 10.25
CA ASN A 177 18.22 1.95 8.90
C ASN A 177 18.69 3.16 8.08
N GLN A 178 18.57 4.39 8.62
CA GLN A 178 18.92 5.62 7.87
C GLN A 178 20.38 5.69 7.42
N ASN A 179 21.29 5.07 8.15
CA ASN A 179 22.71 5.02 7.80
C ASN A 179 23.04 3.93 6.77
N GLN A 180 22.07 3.08 6.40
CA GLN A 180 22.24 2.01 5.42
C GLN A 180 21.80 2.41 4.01
N ILE A 181 21.31 3.63 3.79
CA ILE A 181 20.69 4.05 2.52
C ILE A 181 21.64 3.87 1.35
N GLU A 182 22.89 4.38 1.45
CA GLU A 182 23.87 4.29 0.39
C GLU A 182 24.35 2.85 0.14
N ASP A 183 24.47 2.06 1.20
CA ASP A 183 24.83 0.64 1.08
C ASP A 183 23.69 -0.16 0.43
N ALA A 184 22.45 0.08 0.84
CA ALA A 184 21.28 -0.55 0.26
C ALA A 184 21.10 -0.19 -1.22
N LYS A 185 21.37 1.07 -1.59
CA LYS A 185 21.36 1.50 -2.99
C LYS A 185 22.41 0.77 -3.81
N ARG A 186 23.68 0.75 -3.35
CA ARG A 186 24.74 0.00 -4.04
C ARG A 186 24.43 -1.50 -4.16
N GLU A 187 23.90 -2.08 -3.11
CA GLU A 187 23.52 -3.49 -3.12
C GLU A 187 22.36 -3.75 -4.09
N SER A 188 21.36 -2.86 -4.17
CA SER A 188 20.26 -2.98 -5.13
C SER A 188 20.78 -2.95 -6.58
N GLU A 189 21.71 -2.05 -6.90
CA GLU A 189 22.36 -1.96 -8.22
C GLU A 189 23.16 -3.25 -8.52
N ARG A 190 23.95 -3.73 -7.55
CA ARG A 190 24.73 -4.98 -7.69
C ARG A 190 23.88 -6.21 -7.93
N LEU A 191 22.69 -6.26 -7.35
CA LEU A 191 21.72 -7.36 -7.49
C LEU A 191 20.87 -7.27 -8.75
N GLY A 192 20.92 -6.14 -9.47
CA GLY A 192 20.18 -5.94 -10.72
C GLY A 192 18.76 -5.39 -10.53
N PHE A 193 18.44 -4.76 -9.40
CA PHE A 193 17.19 -4.02 -9.27
C PHE A 193 17.17 -2.84 -10.25
N ASN A 194 16.05 -2.62 -10.91
CA ASN A 194 15.88 -1.55 -11.90
C ASN A 194 15.65 -0.18 -11.26
N ASP A 195 15.22 -0.14 -9.99
CA ASP A 195 14.93 1.10 -9.28
C ASP A 195 15.12 0.91 -7.76
N PHE A 196 15.57 1.98 -7.11
CA PHE A 196 15.69 2.07 -5.66
C PHE A 196 14.85 3.24 -5.15
N ARG A 197 13.93 2.97 -4.23
CA ARG A 197 12.97 3.96 -3.77
C ARG A 197 13.01 4.14 -2.27
N LEU A 198 13.22 5.36 -1.85
CA LEU A 198 13.07 5.76 -0.45
C LEU A 198 11.67 6.30 -0.18
N THR A 199 11.13 5.93 0.97
CA THR A 199 9.87 6.47 1.47
C THR A 199 9.97 6.71 2.97
N HIS A 200 9.13 7.59 3.50
CA HIS A 200 8.94 7.71 4.95
C HIS A 200 7.64 7.03 5.36
N THR A 201 7.58 6.58 6.60
CA THR A 201 6.32 6.11 7.16
C THR A 201 5.35 7.28 7.31
N ASN A 202 4.10 7.04 7.00
CA ASN A 202 3.00 7.97 7.26
C ASN A 202 2.05 7.44 8.35
N ARG A 203 2.49 6.44 9.11
CA ARG A 203 1.74 5.82 10.21
C ARG A 203 2.40 6.18 11.53
N ARG A 204 1.60 6.66 12.52
CA ARG A 204 2.07 7.07 13.85
C ARG A 204 3.31 7.97 13.80
N TYR A 205 3.14 9.11 13.16
CA TYR A 205 4.17 10.11 12.99
C TYR A 205 4.73 10.61 14.32
N ASN A 206 6.03 10.92 14.34
CA ASN A 206 6.76 11.56 15.44
C ASN A 206 6.65 10.87 16.81
N MET A 207 6.35 9.58 16.83
CA MET A 207 6.32 8.80 18.07
C MET A 207 7.25 7.61 17.94
N ASP A 208 8.17 7.50 18.85
CA ASP A 208 8.92 6.27 19.06
C ASP A 208 7.96 5.20 19.53
N ILE A 209 8.10 4.00 18.98
CA ILE A 209 7.22 2.89 19.26
C ILE A 209 8.04 1.78 19.95
N PRO A 210 8.07 1.75 21.28
CA PRO A 210 8.66 0.63 21.99
C PRO A 210 7.74 -0.59 21.88
N TYR A 211 8.31 -1.77 21.65
CA TYR A 211 7.58 -3.02 21.64
C TYR A 211 8.48 -4.20 22.00
N GLU A 212 7.84 -5.25 22.49
CA GLU A 212 8.47 -6.56 22.74
C GLU A 212 7.88 -7.61 21.80
N TYR A 213 8.74 -8.44 21.23
CA TYR A 213 8.34 -9.58 20.44
C TYR A 213 9.20 -10.80 20.78
N LYS A 214 8.57 -11.89 21.21
CA LYS A 214 9.22 -13.15 21.62
C LYS A 214 10.33 -12.93 22.64
N GLY A 215 10.08 -12.11 23.66
CA GLY A 215 11.00 -11.81 24.75
C GLY A 215 12.13 -10.84 24.41
N LYS A 216 12.19 -10.31 23.17
CA LYS A 216 13.18 -9.32 22.76
C LYS A 216 12.54 -7.95 22.63
N LYS A 217 13.17 -6.93 23.23
CA LYS A 217 12.69 -5.55 23.22
C LYS A 217 13.28 -4.77 22.04
N TYR A 218 12.46 -3.93 21.43
CA TYR A 218 12.78 -3.08 20.30
C TYR A 218 12.21 -1.69 20.51
N ILE A 219 12.78 -0.71 19.81
CA ILE A 219 12.22 0.63 19.67
C ILE A 219 12.23 0.96 18.17
N LEU A 220 11.07 1.27 17.60
CA LEU A 220 10.99 1.79 16.26
C LEU A 220 10.99 3.32 16.35
N GLU A 221 12.11 3.94 16.02
CA GLU A 221 12.33 5.39 16.08
C GLU A 221 12.19 6.02 14.69
N ASN A 222 11.64 7.24 14.64
CA ASN A 222 11.61 8.01 13.39
C ASN A 222 13.02 8.39 12.95
N GLN A 223 13.21 8.51 11.63
CA GLN A 223 14.45 9.01 11.05
C GLN A 223 14.67 10.49 11.44
N ASP A 224 15.92 10.94 11.51
CA ASP A 224 16.32 12.30 11.85
C ASP A 224 17.14 13.01 10.75
N ILE A 225 17.46 12.32 9.65
CA ILE A 225 18.23 12.86 8.55
C ILE A 225 17.43 13.74 7.58
N PHE A 226 16.10 13.66 7.61
CA PHE A 226 15.20 14.49 6.80
C PHE A 226 14.20 15.25 7.68
N PRO A 227 14.64 16.25 8.45
CA PRO A 227 13.79 16.95 9.42
C PRO A 227 12.58 17.64 8.78
N LYS A 228 12.69 18.17 7.55
CA LYS A 228 11.56 18.77 6.83
C LYS A 228 10.42 17.78 6.55
N TRP A 229 10.70 16.48 6.48
CA TRP A 229 9.65 15.46 6.36
C TRP A 229 8.84 15.36 7.66
N ASN A 230 9.52 15.43 8.79
CA ASN A 230 8.88 15.39 10.11
C ASN A 230 8.01 16.64 10.34
N GLU A 231 8.51 17.85 9.99
CA GLU A 231 7.74 19.09 10.07
C GLU A 231 6.46 19.07 9.23
N ARG A 232 6.51 18.53 8.01
CA ARG A 232 5.33 18.38 7.15
C ARG A 232 4.29 17.47 7.78
N VAL A 233 4.72 16.46 8.49
CA VAL A 233 3.86 15.54 9.20
C VAL A 233 3.18 16.21 10.38
N ASP A 234 3.91 16.99 11.19
CA ASP A 234 3.37 17.75 12.32
C ASP A 234 2.30 18.75 11.86
N HIS A 235 2.56 19.42 10.74
CA HIS A 235 1.58 20.30 10.12
C HIS A 235 0.30 19.54 9.72
N HIS A 236 0.43 18.33 9.17
CA HIS A 236 -0.71 17.48 8.80
C HIS A 236 -1.53 17.05 10.02
N LEU A 237 -0.88 16.70 11.15
CA LEU A 237 -1.55 16.36 12.40
C LEU A 237 -2.32 17.55 12.99
N LYS A 238 -1.73 18.74 12.99
CA LYS A 238 -2.40 19.97 13.45
C LYS A 238 -3.67 20.30 12.64
N TYR A 239 -3.68 20.02 11.32
CA TYR A 239 -4.87 20.25 10.49
C TYR A 239 -5.97 19.20 10.67
N ARG A 240 -5.69 18.03 11.25
CA ARG A 240 -6.73 17.06 11.62
C ARG A 240 -7.73 17.59 12.64
N GLU A 241 -7.29 18.54 13.46
CA GLU A 241 -8.06 19.10 14.58
C GLU A 241 -8.89 20.34 14.18
N THR A 242 -8.73 20.87 12.96
CA THR A 242 -9.47 22.06 12.57
C THR A 242 -10.92 21.75 12.20
N ASP A 243 -11.82 22.52 12.81
CA ASP A 243 -13.27 22.42 12.62
C ASP A 243 -13.81 22.95 11.29
N LYS A 244 -12.96 23.47 10.41
CA LYS A 244 -13.38 24.05 9.13
C LYS A 244 -13.39 22.98 8.02
N LEU A 245 -14.54 22.79 7.37
CA LEU A 245 -14.61 22.04 6.13
C LEU A 245 -13.74 22.76 5.08
N GLN A 246 -12.83 22.00 4.48
CA GLN A 246 -11.98 22.47 3.39
C GLN A 246 -12.41 21.77 2.11
N GLU A 247 -12.13 22.40 0.98
CA GLU A 247 -12.38 21.78 -0.33
C GLU A 247 -11.67 20.42 -0.42
N ILE A 248 -12.42 19.41 -0.82
CA ILE A 248 -11.91 18.04 -1.01
C ILE A 248 -11.39 17.86 -2.42
N SER A 249 -10.12 17.54 -2.52
CA SER A 249 -9.46 17.19 -3.77
C SER A 249 -9.13 15.70 -3.76
N CYS A 250 -10.11 14.87 -4.12
CA CYS A 250 -10.02 13.43 -4.04
C CYS A 250 -8.93 12.88 -4.98
N LYS A 251 -7.92 12.25 -4.38
CA LYS A 251 -6.82 11.64 -5.13
C LYS A 251 -7.28 10.46 -5.99
N ALA A 252 -8.22 9.66 -5.47
CA ALA A 252 -8.75 8.52 -6.19
C ALA A 252 -9.48 8.96 -7.48
N VAL A 253 -10.23 10.07 -7.41
CA VAL A 253 -10.86 10.67 -8.60
C VAL A 253 -9.81 11.22 -9.56
N LYS A 254 -8.80 11.95 -9.07
CA LYS A 254 -7.74 12.52 -9.93
C LYS A 254 -6.92 11.47 -10.67
N GLU A 255 -6.63 10.35 -10.00
CA GLU A 255 -5.84 9.26 -10.56
C GLU A 255 -6.69 8.21 -11.26
N ASN A 256 -8.01 8.41 -11.27
CA ASN A 256 -9.01 7.45 -11.77
C ASN A 256 -8.68 6.03 -11.25
N GLN A 257 -8.73 5.85 -9.93
CA GLN A 257 -8.37 4.59 -9.29
C GLN A 257 -9.41 4.15 -8.27
N PHE A 258 -9.54 2.83 -8.09
CA PHE A 258 -10.40 2.19 -7.12
C PHE A 258 -9.61 1.26 -6.22
N TYR A 259 -10.22 0.90 -5.10
CA TYR A 259 -9.72 -0.16 -4.24
C TYR A 259 -10.73 -1.32 -4.20
N ILE A 260 -10.25 -2.54 -4.32
CA ILE A 260 -11.03 -3.76 -4.17
C ILE A 260 -10.47 -4.53 -2.98
N SER A 261 -11.31 -4.78 -1.99
CA SER A 261 -10.93 -5.55 -0.80
C SER A 261 -10.83 -7.05 -1.13
N TYR A 262 -10.24 -7.82 -0.23
CA TYR A 262 -10.17 -9.29 -0.34
C TYR A 262 -11.54 -9.98 -0.36
N LYS A 263 -12.62 -9.26 0.01
CA LYS A 263 -14.01 -9.70 -0.15
C LYS A 263 -14.60 -9.36 -1.52
N ASN A 264 -13.78 -8.94 -2.47
CA ASN A 264 -14.18 -8.48 -3.80
C ASN A 264 -15.18 -7.30 -3.78
N LYS A 265 -15.18 -6.54 -2.69
CA LYS A 265 -16.00 -5.34 -2.53
C LYS A 265 -15.22 -4.12 -3.01
N PRO A 266 -15.73 -3.36 -3.99
CA PRO A 266 -15.08 -2.17 -4.49
C PRO A 266 -15.33 -0.96 -3.57
N TRP A 267 -14.35 -0.07 -3.51
CA TRP A 267 -14.35 1.16 -2.73
C TRP A 267 -13.73 2.29 -3.53
N ALA A 268 -14.15 3.52 -3.31
CA ALA A 268 -13.52 4.68 -3.93
C ALA A 268 -12.02 4.77 -3.61
N CYS A 269 -11.61 4.44 -2.41
CA CYS A 269 -10.19 4.34 -2.02
C CYS A 269 -10.04 3.44 -0.78
N TYR A 270 -8.83 2.98 -0.49
CA TYR A 270 -8.54 2.09 0.64
C TYR A 270 -8.69 2.76 2.02
N TYR A 271 -8.65 4.09 2.11
CA TYR A 271 -8.84 4.79 3.39
C TYR A 271 -10.25 4.66 3.95
N ILE A 272 -11.24 4.56 3.06
CA ILE A 272 -12.64 4.50 3.49
C ILE A 272 -12.91 3.23 4.31
N PRO A 273 -12.63 2.02 3.83
CA PRO A 273 -12.81 0.83 4.64
C PRO A 273 -11.83 0.72 5.81
N GLU A 274 -10.60 1.23 5.67
CA GLU A 274 -9.60 1.22 6.75
C GLU A 274 -10.08 1.97 7.99
N MET A 275 -10.85 3.03 7.80
CA MET A 275 -11.28 3.93 8.86
C MET A 275 -12.77 3.76 9.21
N LYS A 276 -13.32 2.56 9.05
CA LYS A 276 -14.73 2.26 9.34
C LYS A 276 -15.20 2.85 10.67
N TYR A 277 -14.41 2.70 11.72
CA TYR A 277 -14.73 3.20 13.06
C TYR A 277 -14.86 4.74 13.14
N LEU A 278 -14.30 5.49 12.19
CA LEU A 278 -14.40 6.94 12.09
C LEU A 278 -15.53 7.40 11.16
N THR A 279 -16.20 6.48 10.48
CA THR A 279 -17.20 6.78 9.45
C THR A 279 -18.59 6.23 9.78
N ASN A 280 -18.74 5.48 10.86
CA ASN A 280 -19.98 4.81 11.26
C ASN A 280 -21.19 5.74 11.51
N GLU A 281 -20.96 7.06 11.61
CA GLU A 281 -22.03 8.04 11.82
C GLU A 281 -22.86 8.30 10.55
N GLN A 282 -22.33 7.92 9.36
CA GLN A 282 -23.01 8.17 8.09
C GLN A 282 -23.84 6.94 7.68
N LYS A 283 -25.17 7.10 7.71
CA LYS A 283 -26.09 6.01 7.38
C LYS A 283 -25.81 5.38 6.00
N TRP A 284 -25.64 6.20 4.94
CA TRP A 284 -25.37 5.71 3.59
C TRP A 284 -24.09 4.88 3.48
N TYR A 285 -23.06 5.27 4.26
CA TYR A 285 -21.80 4.52 4.31
C TYR A 285 -21.99 3.18 5.01
N LYS A 286 -22.71 3.18 6.14
CA LYS A 286 -23.03 1.98 6.90
C LYS A 286 -23.86 1.01 6.06
N ASP A 287 -24.89 1.51 5.40
CA ASP A 287 -25.76 0.71 4.54
C ASP A 287 -24.93 0.04 3.42
N TYR A 288 -24.04 0.78 2.77
CA TYR A 288 -23.12 0.21 1.77
C TYR A 288 -22.14 -0.81 2.36
N TYR A 289 -21.57 -0.49 3.51
CA TYR A 289 -20.56 -1.35 4.16
C TYR A 289 -21.17 -2.69 4.60
N ASP A 290 -22.34 -2.66 5.22
CA ASP A 290 -23.00 -3.83 5.79
C ASP A 290 -23.73 -4.68 4.73
N ASP A 291 -23.96 -4.16 3.51
CA ASP A 291 -24.58 -4.91 2.42
C ASP A 291 -23.57 -5.81 1.71
N ASP A 292 -23.58 -7.09 2.06
CA ASP A 292 -22.70 -8.11 1.45
C ASP A 292 -23.03 -8.41 -0.03
N SER A 293 -24.16 -7.91 -0.56
CA SER A 293 -24.49 -8.04 -2.00
C SER A 293 -23.66 -7.11 -2.89
N ASN A 294 -23.07 -6.05 -2.32
CA ASN A 294 -22.23 -5.09 -3.05
C ASN A 294 -20.81 -5.62 -3.30
N THR A 295 -20.72 -6.77 -3.94
CA THR A 295 -19.45 -7.39 -4.35
C THR A 295 -19.40 -7.61 -5.86
N LEU A 296 -18.20 -7.63 -6.41
CA LEU A 296 -17.97 -7.90 -7.83
C LEU A 296 -18.24 -9.38 -8.21
N GLU A 297 -18.52 -10.22 -7.27
CA GLU A 297 -19.04 -11.58 -7.52
C GLU A 297 -20.53 -11.56 -7.93
N ASN A 298 -21.26 -10.52 -7.50
CA ASN A 298 -22.71 -10.41 -7.67
C ASN A 298 -23.15 -9.30 -8.65
N LYS A 299 -22.37 -8.22 -8.74
CA LYS A 299 -22.70 -7.02 -9.53
C LYS A 299 -21.52 -6.58 -10.35
N THR A 300 -21.77 -5.77 -11.39
CA THR A 300 -20.67 -5.11 -12.12
C THR A 300 -20.11 -3.93 -11.33
N LEU A 301 -18.86 -3.54 -11.63
CA LEU A 301 -18.26 -2.35 -11.03
C LEU A 301 -19.11 -1.10 -11.29
N TYR A 302 -19.67 -0.99 -12.50
CA TYR A 302 -20.54 0.13 -12.89
C TYR A 302 -21.77 0.23 -11.97
N ASP A 303 -22.47 -0.90 -11.75
CA ASP A 303 -23.68 -0.92 -10.92
C ASP A 303 -23.36 -0.49 -9.48
N ILE A 304 -22.26 -1.00 -8.91
CA ILE A 304 -21.90 -0.70 -7.52
C ILE A 304 -21.46 0.76 -7.36
N LEU A 305 -20.67 1.29 -8.28
CA LEU A 305 -20.12 2.64 -8.15
C LEU A 305 -21.16 3.72 -8.44
N ASN A 306 -22.09 3.44 -9.33
CA ASN A 306 -23.08 4.41 -9.78
C ASN A 306 -24.00 4.87 -8.64
N ASP A 307 -24.37 3.96 -7.73
CA ASP A 307 -25.29 4.25 -6.64
C ASP A 307 -24.68 5.08 -5.50
N VAL A 308 -23.41 4.83 -5.14
CA VAL A 308 -22.84 5.37 -3.90
C VAL A 308 -21.66 6.31 -4.15
N PHE A 309 -20.74 5.94 -5.03
CA PHE A 309 -19.47 6.66 -5.16
C PHE A 309 -19.48 7.74 -6.22
N TYR A 310 -20.42 7.71 -7.16
CA TYR A 310 -20.56 8.77 -8.16
C TYR A 310 -21.31 9.99 -7.64
N ASP A 311 -22.38 9.78 -6.91
CA ASP A 311 -23.28 10.85 -6.45
C ASP A 311 -23.13 11.13 -4.96
N ILE A 312 -23.36 10.14 -4.10
CA ILE A 312 -23.47 10.35 -2.64
C ILE A 312 -22.13 10.79 -2.05
N LEU A 313 -21.01 10.13 -2.41
CA LEU A 313 -19.71 10.47 -1.85
C LEU A 313 -19.26 11.90 -2.23
N PRO A 314 -19.31 12.34 -3.51
CA PRO A 314 -18.98 13.72 -3.87
C PRO A 314 -19.94 14.75 -3.26
N MET A 315 -21.25 14.48 -3.18
CA MET A 315 -22.23 15.37 -2.54
C MET A 315 -21.90 15.56 -1.06
N SER A 316 -21.42 14.50 -0.38
CA SER A 316 -21.02 14.57 1.03
C SER A 316 -19.88 15.56 1.31
N TRP A 317 -19.10 15.92 0.31
CA TRP A 317 -17.98 16.86 0.46
C TRP A 317 -18.44 18.32 0.61
N GLY A 318 -19.66 18.64 0.23
CA GLY A 318 -20.26 19.98 0.39
C GLY A 318 -20.68 20.29 1.84
N GLU A 319 -20.86 19.28 2.68
CA GLU A 319 -21.32 19.44 4.05
C GLU A 319 -20.35 18.82 5.07
N LYS A 320 -19.96 19.60 6.07
CA LYS A 320 -19.05 19.15 7.12
C LYS A 320 -19.54 17.89 7.86
N SER A 321 -20.84 17.85 8.18
CA SER A 321 -21.48 16.75 8.89
C SER A 321 -21.60 15.49 8.05
N ALA A 322 -21.71 15.62 6.73
CA ALA A 322 -21.88 14.52 5.79
C ALA A 322 -20.55 13.96 5.26
N CYS A 323 -19.49 14.78 5.24
CA CYS A 323 -18.20 14.39 4.69
C CYS A 323 -17.50 13.34 5.55
N LEU A 324 -17.09 12.24 4.94
CA LEU A 324 -16.37 11.17 5.64
C LEU A 324 -15.05 11.67 6.22
N THR A 325 -14.74 11.24 7.44
CA THR A 325 -13.48 11.58 8.13
C THR A 325 -12.23 11.25 7.30
N PRO A 326 -12.11 10.09 6.61
CA PRO A 326 -10.99 9.84 5.72
C PRO A 326 -10.82 10.88 4.62
N CYS A 327 -11.91 11.36 4.03
CA CYS A 327 -11.87 12.39 2.98
C CYS A 327 -11.34 13.72 3.54
N LYS A 328 -11.82 14.14 4.73
CA LYS A 328 -11.32 15.35 5.42
C LYS A 328 -9.84 15.25 5.72
N GLN A 329 -9.40 14.10 6.23
CA GLN A 329 -8.02 13.91 6.70
C GLN A 329 -7.00 13.75 5.57
N HIS A 330 -7.39 13.14 4.45
CA HIS A 330 -6.45 12.75 3.40
C HIS A 330 -6.58 13.52 2.09
N CYS A 331 -7.71 14.17 1.86
CA CYS A 331 -8.03 14.77 0.57
C CYS A 331 -8.38 16.26 0.62
N SER A 332 -8.36 16.93 1.80
CA SER A 332 -8.57 18.39 1.85
C SER A 332 -7.39 19.15 1.23
N ILE A 333 -7.67 20.20 0.44
CA ILE A 333 -6.66 20.90 -0.38
C ILE A 333 -5.55 21.54 0.47
N LYS A 334 -5.85 22.07 1.66
CA LYS A 334 -4.84 22.62 2.55
C LYS A 334 -3.92 21.57 3.19
N ASN A 335 -4.33 20.32 3.14
CA ASN A 335 -3.50 19.19 3.57
C ASN A 335 -2.60 18.66 2.46
N GLY A 336 -2.28 19.46 1.45
CA GLY A 336 -1.54 19.19 0.21
C GLY A 336 -0.22 18.42 0.29
N LEU A 337 -0.13 17.49 1.20
CA LEU A 337 0.93 16.49 1.27
C LEU A 337 0.64 15.41 0.23
N THR A 338 1.11 15.64 -0.97
CA THR A 338 1.27 14.56 -1.93
C THR A 338 2.14 13.48 -1.32
N ARG A 339 1.57 12.28 -1.19
CA ARG A 339 2.26 11.13 -0.63
C ARG A 339 3.34 10.64 -1.55
N GLY A 340 4.50 10.38 -0.96
CA GLY A 340 5.58 9.61 -1.56
C GLY A 340 6.31 10.36 -2.67
N PHE A 341 7.54 10.70 -2.41
CA PHE A 341 8.46 11.08 -3.46
C PHE A 341 8.80 9.84 -4.28
N HIS A 342 8.64 9.93 -5.60
CA HIS A 342 9.09 8.93 -6.54
C HIS A 342 10.49 9.32 -6.99
N PHE A 343 11.42 8.40 -6.85
CA PHE A 343 12.76 8.55 -7.39
C PHE A 343 12.91 7.58 -8.56
N ALA A 344 13.05 8.08 -9.76
CA ALA A 344 13.47 7.27 -10.89
C ALA A 344 15.01 7.16 -10.88
N SER A 345 15.53 6.01 -11.28
CA SER A 345 16.97 5.79 -11.43
C SER A 345 17.59 6.90 -12.30
N GLY A 346 18.62 7.57 -11.79
CA GLY A 346 19.38 8.59 -12.53
C GLY A 346 18.84 10.02 -12.49
N GLN A 347 17.75 10.30 -11.78
CA GLN A 347 17.30 11.68 -11.56
C GLN A 347 17.63 12.16 -10.15
N ILE A 348 18.23 13.36 -10.09
CA ILE A 348 18.47 14.12 -8.85
C ILE A 348 17.13 14.31 -8.15
N LEU A 349 17.09 13.98 -6.86
CA LEU A 349 15.94 14.08 -5.99
C LEU A 349 15.46 15.51 -5.86
N LYS A 350 14.46 15.92 -6.64
CA LYS A 350 13.76 17.19 -6.42
C LYS A 350 12.48 16.91 -5.66
N ASP A 351 12.31 17.55 -4.51
CA ASP A 351 11.00 17.61 -3.89
C ASP A 351 10.07 18.48 -4.75
N GLN A 352 8.76 18.40 -4.55
CA GLN A 352 7.80 19.23 -5.29
C GLN A 352 7.93 20.72 -4.97
N SER A 353 8.77 21.12 -4.00
CA SER A 353 9.17 22.51 -3.71
C SER A 353 10.46 22.91 -4.41
N GLY A 354 11.10 22.02 -5.20
CA GLY A 354 12.32 22.29 -5.96
C GLY A 354 13.63 22.11 -5.17
N GLY A 355 13.56 21.55 -3.95
CA GLY A 355 14.75 21.27 -3.12
C GLY A 355 15.49 20.03 -3.58
N ASP A 356 16.82 20.14 -3.72
CA ASP A 356 17.73 19.06 -4.12
C ASP A 356 18.17 18.27 -2.88
N ILE A 357 17.85 16.97 -2.81
CA ILE A 357 18.25 16.11 -1.69
C ILE A 357 19.76 15.77 -1.77
N GLN A 358 20.35 15.78 -2.96
CA GLN A 358 21.79 15.55 -3.11
C GLN A 358 22.62 16.61 -2.38
N SER A 359 22.16 17.87 -2.39
CA SER A 359 22.81 18.93 -1.61
C SER A 359 22.71 18.74 -0.10
N TYR A 360 21.80 17.90 0.39
CA TYR A 360 21.63 17.59 1.82
C TYR A 360 22.55 16.46 2.30
N ILE A 361 22.92 15.55 1.39
CA ILE A 361 23.83 14.42 1.68
C ILE A 361 25.29 14.89 1.61
N GLU A 362 25.60 15.82 0.70
CA GLU A 362 26.97 16.32 0.48
C GLU A 362 27.42 17.38 1.51
N THR A 363 26.51 17.90 2.35
CA THR A 363 26.84 18.91 3.38
C THR A 363 27.04 18.34 4.78
N LYS A 364 27.12 17.02 4.94
CA LYS A 364 27.55 16.32 6.17
C LYS A 364 28.71 15.36 5.86
#